data_080ad63451459a47d4ef3d91c05f45b8
#
_entry.id   080ad63451459a47d4ef3d91c05f45b8
#
_cell.length_a   1.000
_cell.length_b   1.000
_cell.length_c   1.000
_cell.angle_alpha   90.00
_cell.angle_beta   90.00
_cell.angle_gamma   90.00
#
_symmetry.space_group_name_H-M   'P 1'
#
loop_
_entity.id
_entity.type
_entity.pdbx_description
1 polymer ?
#
loop_
_entity_poly.entity_id
_entity_poly.type
_entity_poly.pdbx_seq_one_letter_code
_entity_poly.pdbx_strand_id
1 'polypeptide(L)'
;RLGLEDLAPYLKTREQVSIEQRAYDILIDWIASNGNRFDDDYPHERYGVIEGNVVYIIRKIFNEVMQDEGFSPRSVLSAMARKGMIIVNYATDHQRNDMGRRINGRLCRCVALLVLPEADTPDNENGEKWLN
;
A
#
# COMPACT_ATOMS: atom_id res chain seq x y z
N ARG A 1 -32.12 -22.06 13.34
CA ARG A 1 -32.37 -20.89 13.12
C ARG A 1 -31.43 -19.97 13.68
N LEU A 2 -31.12 -20.06 14.90
CA LEU A 2 -30.17 -19.17 15.47
C LEU A 2 -28.83 -19.29 14.80
N GLY A 3 -28.48 -20.46 14.37
CA GLY A 3 -27.20 -20.64 13.70
C GLY A 3 -27.09 -19.80 12.45
N LEU A 4 -28.19 -19.70 11.72
CA LEU A 4 -28.14 -18.92 10.51
C LEU A 4 -27.99 -17.47 10.83
N GLU A 5 -28.61 -17.01 11.87
CA GLU A 5 -28.50 -15.62 12.24
C GLU A 5 -27.10 -15.31 12.66
N ASP A 6 -26.44 -16.24 13.33
CA ASP A 6 -25.08 -16.01 13.74
C ASP A 6 -24.15 -15.96 12.53
N LEU A 7 -24.40 -16.80 11.55
CA LEU A 7 -23.55 -16.81 10.40
C LEU A 7 -23.67 -15.54 9.56
N ALA A 8 -24.86 -14.99 9.48
CA ALA A 8 -25.08 -13.82 8.66
C ALA A 8 -24.16 -12.64 9.05
N PRO A 9 -24.08 -12.28 10.32
CA PRO A 9 -23.16 -11.21 10.71
C PRO A 9 -21.72 -11.52 10.41
N TYR A 10 -21.34 -12.79 10.56
CA TYR A 10 -19.98 -13.18 10.32
C TYR A 10 -19.62 -13.02 8.84
N LEU A 11 -20.49 -13.48 7.97
CA LEU A 11 -20.25 -13.36 6.55
C LEU A 11 -20.18 -11.89 6.14
N LYS A 12 -21.04 -11.08 6.72
CA LYS A 12 -21.03 -9.71 6.42
C LYS A 12 -19.73 -9.08 6.79
N THR A 13 -19.18 -9.38 7.94
CA THR A 13 -17.89 -8.85 8.36
C THR A 13 -16.81 -9.20 7.36
N ARG A 14 -16.81 -10.43 6.87
CA ARG A 14 -15.80 -10.84 5.91
C ARG A 14 -15.94 -10.10 4.61
N GLU A 15 -17.16 -9.82 4.21
CA GLU A 15 -17.38 -9.13 2.97
C GLU A 15 -17.09 -7.66 3.08
N GLN A 16 -16.93 -7.17 4.30
CA GLN A 16 -16.70 -5.77 4.47
C GLN A 16 -15.23 -5.40 4.59
N VAL A 17 -14.36 -6.28 4.17
CA VAL A 17 -12.93 -5.93 4.11
C VAL A 17 -12.83 -4.76 3.15
N SER A 18 -12.23 -3.67 3.60
CA SER A 18 -12.22 -2.44 2.85
C SER A 18 -11.38 -2.53 1.59
N ILE A 19 -11.70 -1.69 0.63
CA ILE A 19 -10.97 -1.69 -0.62
C ILE A 19 -9.53 -1.26 -0.38
N GLU A 20 -9.29 -0.33 0.53
CA GLU A 20 -7.93 0.11 0.79
C GLU A 20 -7.10 -0.99 1.44
N GLN A 21 -7.70 -1.82 2.28
CA GLN A 21 -6.95 -2.91 2.89
C GLN A 21 -6.63 -3.99 1.85
N ARG A 22 -7.58 -4.30 0.98
CA ARG A 22 -7.36 -5.28 -0.06
C ARG A 22 -6.28 -4.83 -1.02
N ALA A 23 -6.33 -3.57 -1.41
CA ALA A 23 -5.34 -3.02 -2.31
C ALA A 23 -3.97 -2.96 -1.63
N TYR A 24 -3.93 -2.63 -0.35
CA TYR A 24 -2.70 -2.57 0.42
C TYR A 24 -2.03 -3.95 0.43
N ASP A 25 -2.80 -4.99 0.71
CA ASP A 25 -2.26 -6.35 0.77
C ASP A 25 -1.70 -6.77 -0.58
N ILE A 26 -2.39 -6.42 -1.66
CA ILE A 26 -1.92 -6.72 -3.01
C ILE A 26 -0.62 -5.98 -3.28
N LEU A 27 -0.54 -4.70 -2.89
CA LEU A 27 0.65 -3.91 -3.12
C LEU A 27 1.84 -4.43 -2.34
N ILE A 28 1.64 -4.84 -1.10
CA ILE A 28 2.72 -5.38 -0.28
C ILE A 28 3.29 -6.65 -0.94
N ASP A 29 2.42 -7.53 -1.41
CA ASP A 29 2.86 -8.74 -2.09
C ASP A 29 3.59 -8.40 -3.38
N TRP A 30 3.08 -7.43 -4.13
CA TRP A 30 3.68 -7.01 -5.38
C TRP A 30 5.06 -6.40 -5.15
N ILE A 31 5.20 -5.57 -4.12
CA ILE A 31 6.49 -4.98 -3.78
C ILE A 31 7.49 -6.07 -3.40
N ALA A 32 7.06 -7.04 -2.61
CA ALA A 32 7.94 -8.13 -2.20
C ALA A 32 8.40 -8.94 -3.41
N SER A 33 7.52 -9.13 -4.39
CA SER A 33 7.86 -9.90 -5.57
C SER A 33 8.76 -9.14 -6.55
N ASN A 34 8.79 -7.82 -6.44
CA ASN A 34 9.54 -6.99 -7.36
C ASN A 34 10.57 -6.10 -6.65
N GLY A 35 11.08 -6.58 -5.53
CA GLY A 35 11.96 -5.75 -4.69
C GLY A 35 13.15 -5.19 -5.43
N ASN A 36 13.74 -5.94 -6.35
CA ASN A 36 14.92 -5.48 -7.06
C ASN A 36 14.61 -4.30 -7.99
N ARG A 37 13.36 -4.11 -8.38
CA ARG A 37 12.97 -2.98 -9.22
C ARG A 37 12.94 -1.67 -8.46
N PHE A 38 13.19 -1.73 -7.15
CA PHE A 38 13.24 -0.53 -6.32
C PHE A 38 14.67 -0.18 -5.91
N ASP A 39 15.64 -0.98 -6.36
CA ASP A 39 17.05 -0.75 -6.03
C ASP A 39 17.65 0.33 -6.91
N ASP A 40 18.53 1.14 -6.31
CA ASP A 40 19.16 2.22 -7.04
C ASP A 40 20.00 1.75 -8.21
N ASP A 41 20.57 0.56 -8.12
CA ASP A 41 21.44 0.07 -9.18
C ASP A 41 20.76 -0.89 -10.14
N TYR A 42 19.45 -0.97 -10.10
CA TYR A 42 18.75 -1.84 -11.04
C TYR A 42 18.95 -1.27 -12.45
N PRO A 43 19.45 -2.09 -13.39
CA PRO A 43 19.85 -1.57 -14.70
C PRO A 43 18.72 -1.26 -15.67
N HIS A 44 17.51 -1.64 -15.36
CA HIS A 44 16.40 -1.40 -16.26
C HIS A 44 15.38 -0.48 -15.60
N GLU A 45 14.19 -0.44 -16.13
CA GLU A 45 13.17 0.45 -15.60
C GLU A 45 12.84 0.10 -14.16
N ARG A 46 12.87 1.07 -13.31
CA ARG A 46 12.56 0.87 -11.90
C ARG A 46 11.09 1.17 -11.68
N TYR A 47 10.50 0.53 -10.67
CA TYR A 47 9.11 0.77 -10.33
C TYR A 47 8.98 1.86 -9.26
N GLY A 48 10.06 2.17 -8.58
CA GLY A 48 10.04 3.19 -7.54
C GLY A 48 11.28 3.15 -6.68
N VAL A 49 11.15 3.66 -5.46
CA VAL A 49 12.25 3.74 -4.50
C VAL A 49 11.72 3.40 -3.13
N ILE A 50 12.51 2.72 -2.32
CA ILE A 50 12.13 2.42 -0.94
C ILE A 50 13.04 3.24 -0.03
N GLU A 51 12.43 4.04 0.86
CA GLU A 51 13.19 4.82 1.82
C GLU A 51 12.58 4.60 3.20
N GLY A 52 13.26 3.85 4.06
CA GLY A 52 12.76 3.54 5.38
C GLY A 52 11.47 2.73 5.26
N ASN A 53 10.40 3.23 5.85
CA ASN A 53 9.13 2.54 5.78
C ASN A 53 8.20 3.14 4.73
N VAL A 54 8.74 3.90 3.78
CA VAL A 54 7.94 4.50 2.73
C VAL A 54 8.38 3.91 1.40
N VAL A 55 7.43 3.42 0.61
CA VAL A 55 7.71 2.92 -0.72
C VAL A 55 7.12 3.90 -1.71
N TYR A 56 7.98 4.53 -2.52
CA TYR A 56 7.53 5.46 -3.55
C TYR A 56 7.33 4.67 -4.83
N ILE A 57 6.10 4.52 -5.27
CA ILE A 57 5.76 3.74 -6.46
C ILE A 57 5.41 4.71 -7.57
N ILE A 58 6.04 4.59 -8.72
CA ILE A 58 5.74 5.46 -9.85
C ILE A 58 4.25 5.37 -10.14
N ARG A 59 3.58 6.51 -10.24
CA ARG A 59 2.12 6.57 -10.33
C ARG A 59 1.58 5.74 -11.49
N LYS A 60 2.26 5.78 -12.61
CA LYS A 60 1.84 5.01 -13.77
C LYS A 60 1.84 3.52 -13.46
N ILE A 61 2.90 3.06 -12.78
CA ILE A 61 3.04 1.64 -12.41
C ILE A 61 1.95 1.28 -11.39
N PHE A 62 1.73 2.17 -10.41
CA PHE A 62 0.69 1.95 -9.41
C PHE A 62 -0.67 1.78 -10.10
N ASN A 63 -0.96 2.64 -11.07
CA ASN A 63 -2.24 2.58 -11.78
C ASN A 63 -2.38 1.25 -12.50
N GLU A 64 -1.31 0.78 -13.14
CA GLU A 64 -1.36 -0.47 -13.88
C GLU A 64 -1.60 -1.66 -12.97
N VAL A 65 -0.93 -1.69 -11.82
CA VAL A 65 -1.10 -2.78 -10.87
C VAL A 65 -2.54 -2.81 -10.36
N MET A 66 -3.08 -1.64 -10.02
CA MET A 66 -4.44 -1.57 -9.50
C MET A 66 -5.46 -1.97 -10.55
N GLN A 67 -5.28 -1.50 -11.77
CA GLN A 67 -6.19 -1.84 -12.86
C GLN A 67 -6.16 -3.32 -13.19
N ASP A 68 -4.98 -3.93 -13.13
CA ASP A 68 -4.86 -5.35 -13.37
C ASP A 68 -5.63 -6.16 -12.32
N GLU A 69 -5.77 -5.62 -11.14
CA GLU A 69 -6.50 -6.30 -10.07
C GLU A 69 -7.97 -5.88 -10.02
N GLY A 70 -8.40 -5.08 -10.97
CA GLY A 70 -9.80 -4.69 -11.05
C GLY A 70 -10.18 -3.48 -10.20
N PHE A 71 -9.20 -2.73 -9.71
CA PHE A 71 -9.48 -1.57 -8.89
C PHE A 71 -9.39 -0.28 -9.69
N SER A 72 -10.12 0.73 -9.26
CA SER A 72 -9.95 2.09 -9.76
C SER A 72 -8.81 2.73 -8.97
N PRO A 73 -7.69 3.09 -9.60
CA PRO A 73 -6.57 3.67 -8.86
C PRO A 73 -6.96 4.91 -8.07
N ARG A 74 -7.80 5.75 -8.65
CA ARG A 74 -8.22 6.96 -7.98
C ARG A 74 -9.02 6.64 -6.71
N SER A 75 -9.93 5.69 -6.79
CA SER A 75 -10.74 5.29 -5.63
C SER A 75 -9.88 4.69 -4.55
N VAL A 76 -8.91 3.88 -4.93
CA VAL A 76 -7.99 3.26 -3.98
C VAL A 76 -7.19 4.35 -3.27
N LEU A 77 -6.65 5.31 -4.02
CA LEU A 77 -5.84 6.36 -3.43
C LEU A 77 -6.64 7.24 -2.48
N SER A 78 -7.88 7.54 -2.84
CA SER A 78 -8.73 8.33 -1.96
C SER A 78 -9.01 7.58 -0.66
N ALA A 79 -9.27 6.28 -0.75
CA ALA A 79 -9.53 5.48 0.44
C ALA A 79 -8.29 5.35 1.30
N MET A 80 -7.13 5.13 0.68
CA MET A 80 -5.88 5.01 1.41
C MET A 80 -5.50 6.32 2.08
N ALA A 81 -5.75 7.46 1.44
CA ALA A 81 -5.46 8.75 2.02
C ALA A 81 -6.29 8.96 3.29
N ARG A 82 -7.56 8.58 3.23
CA ARG A 82 -8.43 8.73 4.39
C ARG A 82 -7.99 7.86 5.56
N LYS A 83 -7.34 6.75 5.28
CA LYS A 83 -6.89 5.83 6.32
C LYS A 83 -5.44 6.05 6.72
N GLY A 84 -4.78 7.04 6.14
CA GLY A 84 -3.39 7.32 6.49
C GLY A 84 -2.41 6.28 5.98
N MET A 85 -2.74 5.58 4.91
CA MET A 85 -1.87 4.56 4.35
C MET A 85 -0.88 5.12 3.34
N ILE A 86 -1.11 6.33 2.85
CA ILE A 86 -0.19 7.00 1.95
C ILE A 86 0.09 8.39 2.50
N ILE A 87 1.20 8.96 2.07
CA ILE A 87 1.55 10.33 2.46
C ILE A 87 0.87 11.26 1.47
N VAL A 88 0.10 12.20 2.01
CA VAL A 88 -0.64 13.14 1.18
C VAL A 88 0.20 14.40 1.01
N ASN A 89 0.26 14.89 -0.21
CA ASN A 89 1.05 16.07 -0.54
C ASN A 89 0.17 17.31 -0.48
N TYR A 90 0.52 18.24 0.42
CA TYR A 90 -0.23 19.47 0.59
C TYR A 90 0.56 20.68 0.10
N ALA A 91 1.53 20.47 -0.76
CA ALA A 91 2.40 21.55 -1.21
C ALA A 91 1.67 22.61 -2.05
N THR A 92 0.49 22.28 -2.57
CA THR A 92 -0.28 23.22 -3.35
C THR A 92 -1.59 23.49 -2.65
N ASP A 93 -2.46 24.27 -3.26
CA ASP A 93 -3.77 24.55 -2.68
C ASP A 93 -4.62 23.30 -2.58
N HIS A 94 -4.29 22.28 -3.32
CA HIS A 94 -5.08 21.07 -3.32
C HIS A 94 -4.34 19.94 -2.70
N GLN A 95 -5.06 19.05 -2.04
CA GLN A 95 -4.49 17.81 -1.57
C GLN A 95 -4.19 16.93 -2.77
N ARG A 96 -3.00 16.38 -2.83
CA ARG A 96 -2.62 15.47 -3.90
C ARG A 96 -2.17 14.15 -3.29
N ASN A 97 -2.52 13.07 -3.95
CA ASN A 97 -2.20 11.73 -3.46
C ASN A 97 -0.92 11.18 -4.12
N ASP A 98 -0.17 12.03 -4.79
CA ASP A 98 1.12 11.63 -5.33
C ASP A 98 2.08 12.80 -5.20
N MET A 99 3.35 12.57 -5.38
CA MET A 99 4.37 13.60 -5.24
C MET A 99 5.51 13.30 -6.18
N GLY A 100 6.36 14.27 -6.43
CA GLY A 100 7.49 14.11 -7.33
C GLY A 100 8.68 13.49 -6.63
N ARG A 101 9.33 12.56 -7.29
CA ARG A 101 10.57 11.97 -6.80
C ARG A 101 11.48 11.74 -8.01
N ARG A 102 12.79 11.90 -7.81
CA ARG A 102 13.72 11.62 -8.88
C ARG A 102 14.09 10.16 -8.86
N ILE A 103 13.88 9.51 -9.99
CA ILE A 103 14.21 8.10 -10.15
C ILE A 103 14.98 7.98 -11.44
N ASN A 104 16.19 7.50 -11.37
CA ASN A 104 17.11 7.38 -12.53
C ASN A 104 17.30 8.73 -13.20
N GLY A 105 17.41 9.79 -12.40
CA GLY A 105 17.67 11.12 -12.93
C GLY A 105 16.46 11.81 -13.53
N ARG A 106 15.28 11.19 -13.46
CA ARG A 106 14.07 11.76 -14.00
C ARG A 106 13.10 12.03 -12.92
N LEU A 107 12.38 13.13 -12.99
CA LEU A 107 11.35 13.47 -12.01
C LEU A 107 10.11 12.67 -12.35
N CYS A 108 9.68 11.81 -11.43
CA CYS A 108 8.52 10.97 -11.62
C CYS A 108 7.47 11.26 -10.57
N ARG A 109 6.21 11.14 -10.94
CA ARG A 109 5.14 11.24 -9.97
C ARG A 109 5.02 9.91 -9.29
N CYS A 110 4.97 9.90 -7.96
CA CYS A 110 4.98 8.67 -7.18
C CYS A 110 3.93 8.69 -6.09
N VAL A 111 3.41 7.53 -5.78
CA VAL A 111 2.55 7.33 -4.62
C VAL A 111 3.46 6.93 -3.47
N ALA A 112 3.37 7.62 -2.34
CA ALA A 112 4.21 7.32 -1.17
C ALA A 112 3.43 6.42 -0.23
N LEU A 113 3.62 5.12 -0.36
CA LEU A 113 2.91 4.13 0.44
C LEU A 113 3.64 3.90 1.76
N LEU A 114 2.91 3.98 2.87
CA LEU A 114 3.49 3.70 4.17
C LEU A 114 3.39 2.21 4.45
N VAL A 115 4.54 1.57 4.62
CA VAL A 115 4.58 0.16 4.91
C VAL A 115 4.64 0.02 6.42
N LEU A 116 3.54 -0.41 6.99
CA LEU A 116 3.48 -0.55 8.43
C LEU A 116 4.22 -1.79 8.86
N PRO A 117 4.91 -1.68 9.94
CA PRO A 117 5.67 -2.81 10.43
C PRO A 117 4.70 -3.77 10.99
N GLU A 118 4.27 -4.69 10.28
CA GLU A 118 3.38 -5.51 10.76
C GLU A 118 3.79 -6.45 11.62
N ALA A 119 4.84 -6.71 11.50
CA ALA A 119 5.39 -7.62 12.34
C ALA A 119 5.01 -7.20 13.61
N ASP A 120 4.89 -6.16 13.51
CA ASP A 120 4.63 -5.62 14.60
C ASP A 120 3.51 -6.22 15.13
N THR A 121 3.12 -6.55 14.54
CA THR A 121 2.14 -7.08 15.03
C THR A 121 2.44 -7.89 16.04
N PRO A 122 2.52 -7.82 16.54
CA PRO A 122 2.74 -8.27 17.45
C PRO A 122 3.15 -9.08 17.87
N ASP A 123 2.98 -9.11 17.51
CA ASP A 123 3.24 -9.84 18.01
C ASP A 123 4.05 -10.30 18.41
N ASN A 124 4.28 -10.02 18.09
CA ASN A 124 5.02 -10.29 18.54
C ASN A 124 5.34 -10.42 19.31
N GLU A 125 4.90 -10.24 19.28
CA GLU A 125 5.14 -10.37 20.10
C GLU A 125 5.48 -10.63 20.78
N ASN A 126 5.34 -10.47 20.61
CA ASN A 126 5.81 -10.64 21.46
C ASN A 126 6.17 -11.07 22.14
N GLY A 127 5.85 -11.11 21.94
CA GLY A 127 6.27 -11.45 22.83
C GLY A 127 6.83 -12.10 23.07
N GLU A 128 6.90 -12.08 22.69
CA GLU A 128 7.55 -12.61 23.12
C GLU A 128 8.30 -12.77 23.48
N LYS A 129 8.36 -12.45 23.16
CA LYS A 129 9.20 -12.38 23.55
C LYS A 129 9.63 -12.37 24.38
N TRP A 130 9.13 -12.22 24.62
CA TRP A 130 9.53 -12.13 25.55
C TRP A 130 9.87 -12.73 26.22
N LEU A 131 9.56 -13.01 26.07
CA LEU A 131 9.86 -13.64 26.73
C LEU A 131 10.64 -14.07 27.03
N ASN A 132 10.73 -13.97 26.81
CA ASN A 132 11.53 -14.33 27.22
C ASN A 132 12.20 -14.36 27.47
#